data_46a2887eda394ba38197773318f6bf65
#
_entry.id   46a2887eda394ba38197773318f6bf65
#
_cell.length_a   1.000
_cell.length_b   1.000
_cell.length_c   1.000
_cell.angle_alpha   90.00
_cell.angle_beta   90.00
_cell.angle_gamma   90.00
#
_symmetry.space_group_name_H-M   'P 1'
#
loop_
_entity.id
_entity.type
_entity.pdbx_description
1 polymer ?
#
loop_
_entity_poly.entity_id
_entity_poly.type
_entity_poly.pdbx_seq_one_letter_code
_entity_poly.pdbx_strand_id
1 'polypeptide(L)'
;MRQIIEKEEPKWAPGTKTGYHAYTYGWLVDQIVRHTDDRKRGIGQYFREEIASKLDVDYHIGLPLSEQHRVARISTPNMLNRIDEMLTDIRVLKYMKSLIKLMTDHPLAHIVKNPSWLEAVSRCTINNPDYHRLEQAAALGMGNARSLASLFDKVSRGQLVNQATLNTISKPFVNESDFIFDDTVAKGHGFFHLPINRAGAQFGFGHTGHGCQMVITDLKNRVTIAYVTNGLKTGLYDLCRTYWGLQSSVYDVIEQVNN
;
A
#
# COMPACT_ATOMS: atom_id res chain seq x y z
N MET A 1 -7.44 -3.27 21.77
CA MET A 1 -7.08 -2.32 20.70
C MET A 1 -7.95 -1.05 20.75
N ARG A 2 -9.28 -1.17 20.71
CA ARG A 2 -10.21 -0.01 20.76
C ARG A 2 -9.88 0.98 21.86
N GLN A 3 -9.81 0.56 23.12
CA GLN A 3 -9.56 1.42 24.28
C GLN A 3 -8.20 2.15 24.21
N ILE A 4 -7.21 1.55 23.54
CA ILE A 4 -5.91 2.18 23.33
C ILE A 4 -6.07 3.32 22.30
N ILE A 5 -6.73 3.05 21.19
CA ILE A 5 -6.95 4.04 20.12
C ILE A 5 -7.80 5.22 20.62
N GLU A 6 -8.88 4.93 21.36
CA GLU A 6 -9.78 5.97 21.87
C GLU A 6 -9.15 6.90 22.94
N LYS A 7 -8.09 6.42 23.61
CA LYS A 7 -7.36 7.18 24.65
C LYS A 7 -6.09 7.84 24.14
N GLU A 8 -5.70 7.54 22.89
CA GLU A 8 -4.45 8.06 22.34
C GLU A 8 -4.60 9.56 22.02
N GLU A 9 -3.67 10.34 22.55
CA GLU A 9 -3.64 11.78 22.27
C GLU A 9 -3.11 12.07 20.86
N PRO A 10 -3.68 13.06 20.15
CA PRO A 10 -3.15 13.49 18.87
C PRO A 10 -1.69 13.92 18.98
N LYS A 11 -0.85 13.50 18.04
CA LYS A 11 0.59 13.84 18.03
C LYS A 11 0.86 15.27 17.53
N TRP A 12 -0.14 15.92 16.98
CA TRP A 12 -0.16 17.35 16.62
C TRP A 12 -1.60 17.87 16.69
N ALA A 13 -1.75 19.19 16.64
CA ALA A 13 -3.08 19.81 16.67
C ALA A 13 -3.94 19.29 15.52
N PRO A 14 -5.15 18.74 15.78
CA PRO A 14 -6.03 18.19 14.75
C PRO A 14 -6.33 19.21 13.63
N GLY A 15 -6.33 18.72 12.39
CA GLY A 15 -6.58 19.54 11.20
C GLY A 15 -5.41 20.38 10.70
N THR A 16 -4.23 20.35 11.36
CA THR A 16 -3.08 21.19 10.97
C THR A 16 -2.06 20.50 10.09
N LYS A 17 -2.03 19.17 10.07
CA LYS A 17 -1.09 18.36 9.28
C LYS A 17 -1.73 17.07 8.84
N THR A 18 -1.22 16.51 7.75
CA THR A 18 -1.50 15.13 7.36
C THR A 18 -0.29 14.25 7.62
N GLY A 19 -0.50 13.01 8.03
CA GLY A 19 0.56 12.03 8.27
C GLY A 19 0.12 10.62 7.90
N TYR A 20 0.99 9.90 7.20
CA TYR A 20 0.73 8.54 6.78
C TYR A 20 0.75 7.56 7.95
N HIS A 21 -0.28 6.74 8.07
CA HIS A 21 -0.43 5.72 9.09
C HIS A 21 -0.03 4.35 8.54
N ALA A 22 1.26 3.98 8.63
CA ALA A 22 1.79 2.75 8.01
C ALA A 22 1.17 1.46 8.58
N TYR A 23 0.96 1.39 9.90
CA TYR A 23 0.38 0.22 10.57
C TYR A 23 -0.95 0.53 11.25
N THR A 24 -1.03 1.66 11.93
CA THR A 24 -2.20 2.03 12.74
C THR A 24 -3.47 2.19 11.92
N TYR A 25 -3.36 2.53 10.62
CA TYR A 25 -4.50 2.56 9.71
C TYR A 25 -5.26 1.22 9.67
N GLY A 26 -4.53 0.10 9.58
CA GLY A 26 -5.15 -1.24 9.54
C GLY A 26 -5.93 -1.56 10.81
N TRP A 27 -5.42 -1.17 11.97
CA TRP A 27 -6.13 -1.37 13.24
C TRP A 27 -7.33 -0.44 13.39
N LEU A 28 -7.23 0.81 12.91
CA LEU A 28 -8.37 1.74 12.88
C LEU A 28 -9.51 1.17 12.03
N VAL A 29 -9.19 0.70 10.82
CA VAL A 29 -10.19 0.11 9.91
C VAL A 29 -10.80 -1.16 10.50
N ASP A 30 -9.99 -2.04 11.10
CA ASP A 30 -10.50 -3.24 11.79
C ASP A 30 -11.52 -2.88 12.89
N GLN A 31 -11.22 -1.85 13.69
CA GLN A 31 -12.13 -1.42 14.75
C GLN A 31 -13.41 -0.78 14.17
N ILE A 32 -13.32 -0.01 13.09
CA ILE A 32 -14.48 0.53 12.40
C ILE A 32 -15.37 -0.60 11.90
N VAL A 33 -14.80 -1.58 11.19
CA VAL A 33 -15.55 -2.73 10.67
C VAL A 33 -16.22 -3.51 11.79
N ARG A 34 -15.50 -3.84 12.89
CA ARG A 34 -16.07 -4.55 14.06
C ARG A 34 -17.23 -3.81 14.69
N HIS A 35 -17.29 -2.48 14.60
CA HIS A 35 -18.37 -1.69 15.23
C HIS A 35 -19.54 -1.44 14.28
N THR A 36 -19.29 -1.42 12.98
CA THR A 36 -20.33 -1.15 11.97
C THR A 36 -20.92 -2.42 11.35
N ASP A 37 -20.18 -3.54 11.33
CA ASP A 37 -20.69 -4.82 10.87
C ASP A 37 -21.69 -5.41 11.88
N ASP A 38 -22.89 -5.82 11.42
CA ASP A 38 -23.92 -6.41 12.28
C ASP A 38 -23.44 -7.68 12.98
N ARG A 39 -22.57 -8.45 12.34
CA ARG A 39 -21.99 -9.69 12.88
C ARG A 39 -20.72 -9.45 13.69
N LYS A 40 -20.27 -8.20 13.85
CA LYS A 40 -19.06 -7.80 14.61
C LYS A 40 -17.79 -8.51 14.18
N ARG A 41 -17.68 -8.87 12.91
CA ARG A 41 -16.50 -9.54 12.33
C ARG A 41 -15.29 -8.62 12.30
N GLY A 42 -14.10 -9.19 12.40
CA GLY A 42 -12.87 -8.49 12.06
C GLY A 42 -12.72 -8.24 10.57
N ILE A 43 -11.82 -7.33 10.22
CA ILE A 43 -11.61 -6.93 8.81
C ILE A 43 -11.21 -8.12 7.92
N GLY A 44 -10.42 -9.06 8.41
CA GLY A 44 -10.00 -10.22 7.63
C GLY A 44 -11.16 -11.19 7.36
N GLN A 45 -11.98 -11.47 8.39
CA GLN A 45 -13.18 -12.28 8.22
C GLN A 45 -14.19 -11.61 7.29
N TYR A 46 -14.45 -10.30 7.51
CA TYR A 46 -15.35 -9.52 6.67
C TYR A 46 -14.89 -9.55 5.21
N PHE A 47 -13.62 -9.24 4.95
CA PHE A 47 -13.05 -9.25 3.60
C PHE A 47 -13.19 -10.62 2.93
N ARG A 48 -12.88 -11.70 3.63
CA ARG A 48 -12.97 -13.06 3.11
C ARG A 48 -14.41 -13.43 2.72
N GLU A 49 -15.39 -13.14 3.59
CA GLU A 49 -16.78 -13.58 3.40
C GLU A 49 -17.55 -12.66 2.45
N GLU A 50 -17.33 -11.34 2.51
CA GLU A 50 -18.14 -10.39 1.73
C GLU A 50 -17.47 -9.98 0.41
N ILE A 51 -16.16 -10.12 0.28
CA ILE A 51 -15.43 -9.64 -0.89
C ILE A 51 -14.71 -10.79 -1.59
N ALA A 52 -13.70 -11.37 -0.95
CA ALA A 52 -12.80 -12.31 -1.63
C ALA A 52 -13.52 -13.54 -2.20
N SER A 53 -14.37 -14.20 -1.40
CA SER A 53 -15.11 -15.39 -1.83
C SER A 53 -16.18 -15.09 -2.89
N LYS A 54 -16.83 -13.90 -2.83
CA LYS A 54 -17.87 -13.52 -3.80
C LYS A 54 -17.30 -13.10 -5.15
N LEU A 55 -16.07 -12.62 -5.15
CA LEU A 55 -15.41 -12.07 -6.33
C LEU A 55 -14.31 -12.97 -6.91
N ASP A 56 -14.13 -14.16 -6.33
CA ASP A 56 -13.06 -15.09 -6.69
C ASP A 56 -11.67 -14.42 -6.68
N VAL A 57 -11.35 -13.77 -5.55
CA VAL A 57 -10.10 -13.04 -5.33
C VAL A 57 -9.24 -13.79 -4.31
N ASP A 58 -8.10 -14.31 -4.75
CA ASP A 58 -7.12 -14.96 -3.90
C ASP A 58 -6.23 -13.90 -3.23
N TYR A 59 -6.80 -13.26 -2.23
CA TYR A 59 -6.16 -12.26 -1.38
C TYR A 59 -6.65 -12.42 0.06
N HIS A 60 -5.74 -12.29 1.02
CA HIS A 60 -6.02 -12.58 2.42
C HIS A 60 -5.57 -11.42 3.32
N ILE A 61 -6.40 -11.06 4.28
CA ILE A 61 -6.06 -10.25 5.45
C ILE A 61 -6.17 -11.20 6.64
N GLY A 62 -5.03 -11.66 7.15
CA GLY A 62 -4.98 -12.80 8.07
C GLY A 62 -5.05 -14.14 7.32
N LEU A 63 -3.89 -14.66 6.92
CA LEU A 63 -3.77 -15.90 6.15
C LEU A 63 -3.92 -17.12 7.07
N PRO A 64 -4.77 -18.11 6.74
CA PRO A 64 -4.85 -19.38 7.48
C PRO A 64 -3.53 -20.16 7.46
N LEU A 65 -3.24 -20.91 8.50
CA LEU A 65 -2.03 -21.74 8.58
C LEU A 65 -1.95 -22.78 7.45
N SER A 66 -3.08 -23.32 7.01
CA SER A 66 -3.16 -24.26 5.88
C SER A 66 -2.61 -23.69 4.57
N GLU A 67 -2.65 -22.36 4.41
CA GLU A 67 -2.22 -21.66 3.20
C GLU A 67 -0.77 -21.15 3.26
N GLN A 68 -0.08 -21.35 4.38
CA GLN A 68 1.29 -20.82 4.59
C GLN A 68 2.30 -21.36 3.56
N HIS A 69 2.09 -22.57 3.06
CA HIS A 69 2.95 -23.19 2.04
C HIS A 69 2.97 -22.44 0.71
N ARG A 70 2.01 -21.55 0.46
CA ARG A 70 1.88 -20.74 -0.76
C ARG A 70 2.63 -19.40 -0.67
N VAL A 71 3.06 -19.00 0.53
CA VAL A 71 3.68 -17.69 0.75
C VAL A 71 5.14 -17.70 0.30
N ALA A 72 5.47 -16.86 -0.67
CA ALA A 72 6.84 -16.64 -1.07
C ALA A 72 7.64 -15.94 0.02
N ARG A 73 8.83 -16.44 0.33
CA ARG A 73 9.73 -15.79 1.28
C ARG A 73 10.22 -14.45 0.73
N ILE A 74 10.07 -13.40 1.51
CA ILE A 74 10.53 -12.05 1.17
C ILE A 74 12.01 -11.90 1.53
N SER A 75 12.78 -11.28 0.65
CA SER A 75 14.18 -10.90 0.86
C SER A 75 14.37 -9.39 0.76
N THR A 76 15.17 -8.84 1.65
CA THR A 76 15.56 -7.41 1.62
C THR A 76 16.75 -7.19 0.68
N PRO A 77 16.87 -6.02 0.04
CA PRO A 77 17.99 -5.70 -0.81
C PRO A 77 19.27 -5.65 0.04
N ASN A 78 20.32 -6.29 -0.43
CA ASN A 78 21.66 -6.17 0.17
C ASN A 78 22.32 -4.83 -0.20
N MET A 79 23.50 -4.55 0.35
CA MET A 79 24.19 -3.28 0.10
C MET A 79 24.53 -3.07 -1.38
N LEU A 80 24.93 -4.13 -2.09
CA LEU A 80 25.27 -4.05 -3.52
C LEU A 80 24.03 -3.69 -4.35
N ASN A 81 22.89 -4.31 -4.06
CA ASN A 81 21.62 -3.97 -4.72
C ASN A 81 21.23 -2.50 -4.47
N ARG A 82 21.43 -1.99 -3.25
CA ARG A 82 21.13 -0.58 -2.92
C ARG A 82 22.03 0.38 -3.68
N ILE A 83 23.33 0.06 -3.82
CA ILE A 83 24.28 0.85 -4.59
C ILE A 83 23.90 0.85 -6.08
N ASP A 84 23.57 -0.30 -6.64
CA ASP A 84 23.11 -0.42 -8.03
C ASP A 84 21.86 0.42 -8.31
N GLU A 85 20.88 0.36 -7.41
CA GLU A 85 19.67 1.19 -7.52
C GLU A 85 20.00 2.70 -7.44
N MET A 86 20.92 3.11 -6.57
CA MET A 86 21.37 4.51 -6.46
C MET A 86 22.13 4.98 -7.70
N LEU A 87 22.98 4.13 -8.26
CA LEU A 87 23.73 4.45 -9.50
C LEU A 87 22.80 4.53 -10.71
N THR A 88 21.72 3.75 -10.68
CA THR A 88 20.70 3.77 -11.74
C THR A 88 19.84 5.03 -11.68
N ASP A 89 19.43 5.45 -10.48
CA ASP A 89 18.67 6.70 -10.27
C ASP A 89 19.07 7.33 -8.95
N ILE A 90 19.77 8.45 -9.02
CA ILE A 90 20.29 9.17 -7.83
C ILE A 90 19.16 9.62 -6.88
N ARG A 91 17.91 9.77 -7.37
CA ARG A 91 16.76 10.11 -6.54
C ARG A 91 16.47 9.04 -5.47
N VAL A 92 16.91 7.80 -5.67
CA VAL A 92 16.84 6.73 -4.66
C VAL A 92 17.56 7.11 -3.37
N LEU A 93 18.57 8.00 -3.44
CA LEU A 93 19.26 8.51 -2.26
C LEU A 93 18.30 9.21 -1.26
N LYS A 94 17.20 9.76 -1.73
CA LYS A 94 16.14 10.31 -0.87
C LYS A 94 15.61 9.27 0.12
N TYR A 95 15.37 8.04 -0.34
CA TYR A 95 14.92 6.93 0.51
C TYR A 95 16.04 6.38 1.40
N MET A 96 17.28 6.46 0.96
CA MET A 96 18.43 6.15 1.83
C MET A 96 18.52 7.13 3.01
N LYS A 97 18.24 8.41 2.79
CA LYS A 97 18.13 9.40 3.89
C LYS A 97 17.02 9.04 4.88
N SER A 98 15.92 8.48 4.42
CA SER A 98 14.84 7.98 5.29
C SER A 98 15.30 6.86 6.21
N LEU A 99 16.27 6.02 5.79
CA LEU A 99 16.88 5.01 6.67
C LEU A 99 17.67 5.65 7.83
N ILE A 100 18.29 6.80 7.60
CA ILE A 100 18.97 7.57 8.66
C ILE A 100 17.95 8.08 9.67
N LYS A 101 16.79 8.55 9.22
CA LYS A 101 15.69 8.98 10.09
C LYS A 101 15.22 7.86 11.04
N LEU A 102 15.31 6.59 10.62
CA LEU A 102 14.99 5.45 11.48
C LEU A 102 15.95 5.30 12.68
N MET A 103 17.11 5.92 12.63
CA MET A 103 18.12 5.92 13.71
C MET A 103 17.98 7.15 14.64
N THR A 104 17.03 8.02 14.38
CA THR A 104 16.77 9.25 15.12
C THR A 104 15.41 9.21 15.82
N ASP A 105 15.05 10.27 16.51
CA ASP A 105 13.73 10.47 17.14
C ASP A 105 12.69 11.03 16.15
N HIS A 106 12.83 10.70 14.87
CA HIS A 106 11.88 11.12 13.83
C HIS A 106 10.58 10.29 13.93
N PRO A 107 9.38 10.89 13.68
CA PRO A 107 8.10 10.19 13.74
C PRO A 107 8.06 8.90 12.92
N LEU A 108 8.72 8.85 11.75
CA LEU A 108 8.86 7.64 10.94
C LEU A 108 9.51 6.49 11.72
N ALA A 109 10.53 6.78 12.56
CA ALA A 109 11.19 5.75 13.38
C ALA A 109 10.22 5.14 14.40
N HIS A 110 9.41 5.97 15.05
CA HIS A 110 8.39 5.48 15.97
C HIS A 110 7.34 4.60 15.28
N ILE A 111 6.91 4.97 14.08
CA ILE A 111 5.92 4.21 13.32
C ILE A 111 6.46 2.83 12.91
N VAL A 112 7.67 2.77 12.31
CA VAL A 112 8.21 1.50 11.79
C VAL A 112 8.78 0.57 12.86
N LYS A 113 9.08 1.07 14.07
CA LYS A 113 9.54 0.28 15.21
C LYS A 113 8.42 -0.12 16.19
N ASN A 114 7.20 0.34 15.97
CA ASN A 114 6.08 0.07 16.85
C ASN A 114 4.90 -0.56 16.06
N PRO A 115 4.53 -1.79 16.40
CA PRO A 115 5.07 -2.62 17.48
C PRO A 115 6.45 -3.20 17.16
N SER A 116 7.29 -3.36 18.19
CA SER A 116 8.69 -3.78 18.05
C SER A 116 8.90 -5.16 17.42
N TRP A 117 7.88 -6.00 17.42
CA TRP A 117 7.92 -7.32 16.77
C TRP A 117 7.64 -7.25 15.25
N LEU A 118 7.07 -6.16 14.74
CA LEU A 118 6.76 -5.98 13.31
C LEU A 118 7.78 -5.04 12.65
N GLU A 119 8.99 -5.52 12.45
CA GLU A 119 10.07 -4.78 11.79
C GLU A 119 10.22 -5.22 10.33
N ALA A 120 9.31 -4.75 9.48
CA ALA A 120 9.31 -5.10 8.05
C ALA A 120 10.53 -4.53 7.29
N VAL A 121 11.00 -3.34 7.68
CA VAL A 121 12.05 -2.60 6.95
C VAL A 121 13.45 -3.08 7.34
N SER A 122 13.73 -3.27 8.62
CA SER A 122 15.07 -3.56 9.14
C SER A 122 15.37 -5.04 9.24
N ARG A 123 14.41 -5.85 9.67
CA ARG A 123 14.61 -7.28 9.97
C ARG A 123 13.79 -8.23 9.13
N CYS A 124 12.88 -7.72 8.31
CA CYS A 124 11.97 -8.54 7.50
C CYS A 124 11.18 -9.58 8.31
N THR A 125 10.71 -9.18 9.51
CA THR A 125 9.95 -10.07 10.41
C THR A 125 8.63 -10.54 9.80
N ILE A 126 8.18 -9.89 8.72
CA ILE A 126 7.01 -10.29 7.92
C ILE A 126 7.10 -11.70 7.32
N ASN A 127 8.27 -12.35 7.35
CA ASN A 127 8.40 -13.76 6.97
C ASN A 127 7.95 -14.74 8.08
N ASN A 128 7.58 -14.25 9.25
CA ASN A 128 7.09 -15.09 10.33
C ASN A 128 5.63 -15.52 10.04
N PRO A 129 5.34 -16.83 9.95
CA PRO A 129 3.98 -17.33 9.69
C PRO A 129 2.94 -16.88 10.71
N ASP A 130 3.34 -16.62 11.96
CA ASP A 130 2.42 -16.12 12.98
C ASP A 130 1.92 -14.71 12.68
N TYR A 131 2.75 -13.88 12.02
CA TYR A 131 2.33 -12.53 11.62
C TYR A 131 1.40 -12.55 10.41
N HIS A 132 1.51 -13.56 9.54
CA HIS A 132 0.60 -13.73 8.42
C HIS A 132 -0.85 -13.94 8.85
N ARG A 133 -1.06 -14.46 10.06
CA ARG A 133 -2.41 -14.70 10.63
C ARG A 133 -3.07 -13.44 11.18
N LEU A 134 -2.32 -12.37 11.35
CA LEU A 134 -2.85 -11.13 11.91
C LEU A 134 -3.73 -10.40 10.91
N GLU A 135 -4.92 -10.02 11.34
CA GLU A 135 -5.85 -9.18 10.56
C GLU A 135 -5.39 -7.73 10.56
N GLN A 136 -4.19 -7.49 9.99
CA GLN A 136 -3.59 -6.18 9.87
C GLN A 136 -3.66 -5.70 8.42
N ALA A 137 -4.74 -4.97 8.10
CA ALA A 137 -5.10 -4.61 6.73
C ALA A 137 -4.13 -3.64 6.04
N ALA A 138 -3.35 -2.86 6.80
CA ALA A 138 -2.47 -1.87 6.21
C ALA A 138 -1.13 -2.44 5.71
N ALA A 139 -0.64 -3.57 6.27
CA ALA A 139 0.73 -4.02 5.99
C ALA A 139 0.90 -5.53 5.81
N LEU A 140 -0.06 -6.36 6.20
CA LEU A 140 0.07 -7.82 6.20
C LEU A 140 -0.94 -8.52 5.26
N GLY A 141 -1.44 -7.81 4.28
CA GLY A 141 -2.24 -8.43 3.21
C GLY A 141 -1.39 -9.36 2.34
N MET A 142 -1.91 -10.53 2.00
CA MET A 142 -1.23 -11.55 1.18
C MET A 142 -2.06 -11.95 0.00
N GLY A 143 -1.43 -12.00 -1.15
CA GLY A 143 -2.08 -12.37 -2.41
C GLY A 143 -1.11 -12.29 -3.57
N ASN A 144 -1.63 -12.28 -4.75
CA ASN A 144 -0.86 -12.20 -5.99
C ASN A 144 -1.30 -10.99 -6.84
N ALA A 145 -0.47 -10.63 -7.83
CA ALA A 145 -0.72 -9.46 -8.68
C ALA A 145 -2.05 -9.58 -9.43
N ARG A 146 -2.42 -10.75 -9.93
CA ARG A 146 -3.67 -10.99 -10.65
C ARG A 146 -4.89 -10.68 -9.78
N SER A 147 -4.93 -11.25 -8.58
CA SER A 147 -6.03 -11.06 -7.65
C SER A 147 -6.16 -9.61 -7.20
N LEU A 148 -5.02 -8.96 -6.94
CA LEU A 148 -5.00 -7.55 -6.57
C LEU A 148 -5.48 -6.65 -7.71
N ALA A 149 -5.02 -6.88 -8.94
CA ALA A 149 -5.50 -6.17 -10.13
C ALA A 149 -6.99 -6.41 -10.37
N SER A 150 -7.45 -7.66 -10.26
CA SER A 150 -8.88 -8.01 -10.40
C SER A 150 -9.75 -7.30 -9.37
N LEU A 151 -9.31 -7.23 -8.11
CA LEU A 151 -10.05 -6.52 -7.06
C LEU A 151 -10.23 -5.03 -7.40
N PHE A 152 -9.16 -4.36 -7.80
CA PHE A 152 -9.21 -2.95 -8.16
C PHE A 152 -9.97 -2.69 -9.48
N ASP A 153 -9.88 -3.59 -10.45
CA ASP A 153 -10.70 -3.54 -11.66
C ASP A 153 -12.20 -3.64 -11.34
N LYS A 154 -12.58 -4.52 -10.42
CA LYS A 154 -13.97 -4.64 -9.95
C LYS A 154 -14.46 -3.38 -9.21
N VAL A 155 -13.59 -2.72 -8.45
CA VAL A 155 -13.88 -1.39 -7.88
C VAL A 155 -14.14 -0.37 -9.00
N SER A 156 -13.26 -0.32 -10.00
CA SER A 156 -13.36 0.64 -11.10
C SER A 156 -14.59 0.46 -11.97
N ARG A 157 -15.11 -0.76 -12.05
CA ARG A 157 -16.36 -1.11 -12.77
C ARG A 157 -17.62 -0.95 -11.94
N GLY A 158 -17.52 -0.44 -10.72
CA GLY A 158 -18.68 -0.24 -9.85
C GLY A 158 -19.30 -1.53 -9.31
N GLN A 159 -18.55 -2.64 -9.31
CA GLN A 159 -19.05 -3.94 -8.79
C GLN A 159 -18.96 -4.03 -7.26
N LEU A 160 -18.12 -3.21 -6.63
CA LEU A 160 -17.93 -3.15 -5.18
C LEU A 160 -18.46 -1.86 -4.56
N VAL A 161 -18.42 -0.78 -5.32
CA VAL A 161 -18.85 0.54 -4.87
C VAL A 161 -19.71 1.17 -5.95
N ASN A 162 -20.67 2.00 -5.56
CA ASN A 162 -21.50 2.73 -6.53
C ASN A 162 -20.70 3.87 -7.20
N GLN A 163 -21.25 4.45 -8.27
CA GLN A 163 -20.59 5.49 -9.04
C GLN A 163 -20.29 6.75 -8.23
N ALA A 164 -21.14 7.12 -7.28
CA ALA A 164 -20.91 8.28 -6.42
C ALA A 164 -19.67 8.07 -5.53
N THR A 165 -19.55 6.89 -4.93
CA THR A 165 -18.37 6.50 -4.15
C THR A 165 -17.12 6.43 -5.03
N LEU A 166 -17.22 5.83 -6.23
CA LEU A 166 -16.10 5.77 -7.17
C LEU A 166 -15.59 7.16 -7.55
N ASN A 167 -16.51 8.09 -7.83
CA ASN A 167 -16.17 9.49 -8.15
C ASN A 167 -15.47 10.19 -6.97
N THR A 168 -15.81 9.83 -5.75
CA THR A 168 -15.18 10.38 -4.54
C THR A 168 -13.78 9.81 -4.35
N ILE A 169 -13.61 8.49 -4.37
CA ILE A 169 -12.31 7.84 -4.10
C ILE A 169 -11.30 8.04 -5.22
N SER A 170 -11.74 8.37 -6.43
CA SER A 170 -10.87 8.66 -7.57
C SER A 170 -10.24 10.05 -7.57
N LYS A 171 -10.55 10.88 -6.57
CA LYS A 171 -9.99 12.23 -6.43
C LYS A 171 -9.20 12.35 -5.12
N PRO A 172 -8.05 13.01 -5.15
CA PRO A 172 -7.31 13.27 -3.91
C PRO A 172 -8.11 14.22 -3.01
N PHE A 173 -8.08 13.96 -1.71
CA PHE A 173 -8.60 14.85 -0.70
C PHE A 173 -7.56 15.91 -0.30
N VAL A 174 -6.28 15.51 -0.24
CA VAL A 174 -5.15 16.38 0.04
C VAL A 174 -4.03 16.14 -0.97
N ASN A 175 -3.29 17.20 -1.29
CA ASN A 175 -2.06 17.16 -2.08
C ASN A 175 -1.05 18.13 -1.44
N GLU A 176 -0.43 17.68 -0.37
CA GLU A 176 0.45 18.48 0.46
C GLU A 176 1.58 17.66 1.06
N SER A 177 2.52 18.31 1.74
CA SER A 177 3.61 17.65 2.42
C SER A 177 3.08 16.75 3.53
N ASP A 178 3.39 15.46 3.44
CA ASP A 178 3.10 14.48 4.49
C ASP A 178 4.14 14.58 5.61
N PHE A 179 3.68 14.76 6.84
CA PHE A 179 4.54 14.96 8.01
C PHE A 179 5.43 13.75 8.33
N ILE A 180 5.06 12.56 7.88
CA ILE A 180 5.81 11.32 8.12
C ILE A 180 6.85 11.07 7.02
N PHE A 181 6.45 11.29 5.75
CA PHE A 181 7.35 11.07 4.62
C PHE A 181 8.26 12.27 4.32
N ASP A 182 7.90 13.49 4.76
CA ASP A 182 8.52 14.75 4.32
C ASP A 182 8.51 14.91 2.80
N ASP A 183 7.42 14.49 2.17
CA ASP A 183 7.23 14.55 0.73
C ASP A 183 5.79 14.91 0.39
N THR A 184 5.61 15.58 -0.76
CA THR A 184 4.27 15.90 -1.24
C THR A 184 3.59 14.65 -1.77
N VAL A 185 2.44 14.32 -1.20
CA VAL A 185 1.67 13.12 -1.56
C VAL A 185 0.22 13.50 -1.80
N ALA A 186 -0.25 13.22 -3.01
CA ALA A 186 -1.68 13.30 -3.33
C ALA A 186 -2.37 12.04 -2.79
N LYS A 187 -3.27 12.20 -1.82
CA LYS A 187 -3.95 11.08 -1.16
C LYS A 187 -5.35 11.45 -0.71
N GLY A 188 -6.18 10.45 -0.51
CA GLY A 188 -7.52 10.61 0.05
C GLY A 188 -8.32 9.33 0.01
N HIS A 189 -9.28 9.22 0.92
CA HIS A 189 -10.24 8.12 0.96
C HIS A 189 -9.60 6.71 0.98
N GLY A 190 -8.40 6.58 1.55
CA GLY A 190 -7.66 5.31 1.63
C GLY A 190 -6.74 5.02 0.44
N PHE A 191 -6.62 5.92 -0.52
CA PHE A 191 -5.80 5.73 -1.72
C PHE A 191 -4.74 6.82 -1.88
N PHE A 192 -3.65 6.47 -2.57
CA PHE A 192 -2.75 7.41 -3.20
C PHE A 192 -3.21 7.72 -4.63
N HIS A 193 -2.93 8.94 -5.07
CA HIS A 193 -3.14 9.38 -6.44
C HIS A 193 -1.77 9.61 -7.07
N LEU A 194 -1.40 8.72 -7.97
CA LEU A 194 -0.04 8.62 -8.50
C LEU A 194 -0.04 8.93 -10.00
N PRO A 195 0.99 9.64 -10.52
CA PRO A 195 1.11 9.87 -11.95
C PRO A 195 1.21 8.54 -12.71
N ILE A 196 0.50 8.40 -13.81
CA ILE A 196 0.46 7.14 -14.58
C ILE A 196 1.20 7.23 -15.91
N ASN A 197 1.56 8.43 -16.34
CA ASN A 197 2.38 8.63 -17.51
C ASN A 197 3.63 9.47 -17.19
N ARG A 198 4.62 9.43 -18.08
CA ARG A 198 5.89 10.14 -17.91
C ARG A 198 5.74 11.67 -17.83
N ALA A 199 4.72 12.20 -18.44
CA ALA A 199 4.41 13.63 -18.41
C ALA A 199 3.84 14.10 -17.06
N GLY A 200 3.45 13.19 -16.18
CA GLY A 200 2.84 13.51 -14.89
C GLY A 200 1.47 14.19 -14.96
N ALA A 201 0.88 14.25 -16.16
CA ALA A 201 -0.36 14.98 -16.40
C ALA A 201 -1.63 14.19 -16.08
N GLN A 202 -1.51 12.88 -15.92
CA GLN A 202 -2.63 11.98 -15.63
C GLN A 202 -2.35 11.18 -14.36
N PHE A 203 -3.37 11.05 -13.52
CA PHE A 203 -3.28 10.34 -12.24
C PHE A 203 -4.23 9.15 -12.24
N GLY A 204 -3.74 8.05 -11.67
CA GLY A 204 -4.56 6.92 -11.25
C GLY A 204 -4.66 6.87 -9.74
N PHE A 205 -5.65 6.17 -9.21
CA PHE A 205 -5.77 5.89 -7.78
C PHE A 205 -5.34 4.46 -7.47
N GLY A 206 -4.71 4.28 -6.33
CA GLY A 206 -4.19 2.98 -5.91
C GLY A 206 -3.34 3.10 -4.66
N HIS A 207 -2.33 2.25 -4.55
CA HIS A 207 -1.41 2.32 -3.42
C HIS A 207 -0.04 1.74 -3.78
N THR A 208 1.02 2.35 -3.25
CA THR A 208 2.38 1.80 -3.28
C THR A 208 2.71 1.13 -1.94
N GLY A 209 3.45 0.04 -1.98
CA GLY A 209 3.91 -0.67 -0.78
C GLY A 209 5.43 -0.74 -0.69
N HIS A 210 5.91 -1.07 0.50
CA HIS A 210 7.33 -1.23 0.77
C HIS A 210 7.98 -2.26 -0.18
N GLY A 211 9.12 -1.90 -0.76
CA GLY A 211 9.90 -2.79 -1.62
C GLY A 211 9.33 -3.00 -3.02
N CYS A 212 8.61 -2.03 -3.57
CA CYS A 212 8.04 -2.06 -4.91
C CYS A 212 6.75 -2.88 -5.06
N GLN A 213 5.94 -3.03 -4.05
CA GLN A 213 4.57 -3.50 -4.24
C GLN A 213 3.72 -2.36 -4.81
N MET A 214 2.87 -2.65 -5.77
CA MET A 214 2.08 -1.61 -6.43
C MET A 214 0.75 -2.12 -6.94
N VAL A 215 -0.28 -1.31 -6.80
CA VAL A 215 -1.52 -1.39 -7.59
C VAL A 215 -1.96 0.02 -7.95
N ILE A 216 -2.35 0.23 -9.20
CA ILE A 216 -2.89 1.49 -9.69
C ILE A 216 -3.99 1.24 -10.70
N THR A 217 -5.03 2.06 -10.65
CA THR A 217 -6.17 2.03 -11.56
C THR A 217 -6.32 3.36 -12.27
N ASP A 218 -6.35 3.32 -13.57
CA ASP A 218 -6.66 4.42 -14.47
C ASP A 218 -8.09 4.26 -15.00
N LEU A 219 -9.00 5.10 -14.52
CA LEU A 219 -10.39 5.08 -14.94
C LEU A 219 -10.58 5.55 -16.37
N LYS A 220 -9.72 6.46 -16.86
CA LYS A 220 -9.84 7.03 -18.22
C LYS A 220 -9.55 5.96 -19.28
N ASN A 221 -8.45 5.23 -19.13
CA ASN A 221 -8.06 4.17 -20.08
C ASN A 221 -8.62 2.79 -19.67
N ARG A 222 -9.33 2.67 -18.54
CA ARG A 222 -9.88 1.42 -17.99
C ARG A 222 -8.81 0.35 -17.79
N VAL A 223 -7.68 0.77 -17.25
CA VAL A 223 -6.51 -0.09 -17.01
C VAL A 223 -6.23 -0.16 -15.52
N THR A 224 -6.01 -1.38 -15.04
CA THR A 224 -5.48 -1.63 -13.70
C THR A 224 -4.19 -2.41 -13.80
N ILE A 225 -3.13 -1.90 -13.19
CA ILE A 225 -1.82 -2.54 -13.15
C ILE A 225 -1.51 -2.89 -11.69
N ALA A 226 -1.18 -4.15 -11.43
CA ALA A 226 -0.64 -4.58 -10.15
C ALA A 226 0.73 -5.25 -10.35
N TYR A 227 1.65 -4.92 -9.48
CA TYR A 227 2.99 -5.50 -9.43
C TYR A 227 3.34 -5.90 -8.01
N VAL A 228 3.73 -7.15 -7.83
CA VAL A 228 4.19 -7.67 -6.54
C VAL A 228 5.51 -8.41 -6.73
N THR A 229 6.37 -8.33 -5.72
CA THR A 229 7.69 -8.99 -5.73
C THR A 229 8.04 -9.48 -4.33
N ASN A 230 8.74 -10.60 -4.25
CA ASN A 230 9.32 -11.09 -3.00
C ASN A 230 10.78 -10.65 -2.80
N GLY A 231 11.42 -10.08 -3.82
CA GLY A 231 12.72 -9.42 -3.73
C GLY A 231 12.54 -7.91 -3.57
N LEU A 232 12.50 -7.43 -2.33
CA LEU A 232 12.25 -6.03 -2.05
C LEU A 232 13.30 -5.11 -2.66
N LYS A 233 12.88 -3.91 -3.06
CA LYS A 233 13.71 -2.84 -3.60
C LYS A 233 13.77 -1.67 -2.63
N THR A 234 14.72 -0.77 -2.83
CA THR A 234 14.87 0.44 -2.02
C THR A 234 13.91 1.54 -2.46
N GLY A 235 13.74 1.70 -3.77
CA GLY A 235 12.85 2.71 -4.35
C GLY A 235 11.38 2.42 -4.12
N LEU A 236 10.57 3.47 -4.17
CA LEU A 236 9.11 3.40 -4.15
C LEU A 236 8.58 4.02 -5.43
N TYR A 237 7.45 3.56 -5.92
CA TYR A 237 6.68 4.08 -7.04
C TYR A 237 7.52 4.24 -8.32
N ASP A 238 7.73 5.48 -8.82
CA ASP A 238 8.49 5.78 -10.04
C ASP A 238 9.99 5.47 -9.92
N LEU A 239 10.50 5.36 -8.70
CA LEU A 239 11.87 4.89 -8.40
C LEU A 239 11.97 3.37 -8.32
N CYS A 240 10.86 2.67 -8.49
CA CYS A 240 10.83 1.23 -8.67
C CYS A 240 11.02 0.89 -10.13
N ARG A 241 12.28 0.80 -10.58
CA ARG A 241 12.67 0.65 -11.99
C ARG A 241 11.86 -0.41 -12.75
N THR A 242 11.70 -1.59 -12.17
CA THR A 242 11.00 -2.71 -12.81
C THR A 242 9.52 -2.39 -13.02
N TYR A 243 8.86 -1.87 -11.98
CA TYR A 243 7.47 -1.48 -12.06
C TYR A 243 7.28 -0.32 -13.04
N TRP A 244 8.11 0.71 -12.94
CA TRP A 244 8.00 1.89 -13.79
C TRP A 244 8.22 1.58 -15.27
N GLY A 245 9.17 0.66 -15.57
CA GLY A 245 9.36 0.14 -16.92
C GLY A 245 8.13 -0.59 -17.45
N LEU A 246 7.53 -1.46 -16.63
CA LEU A 246 6.29 -2.15 -16.97
C LEU A 246 5.14 -1.17 -17.24
N GLN A 247 4.90 -0.24 -16.33
CA GLN A 247 3.84 0.78 -16.47
C GLN A 247 4.05 1.61 -17.73
N SER A 248 5.26 2.12 -17.96
CA SER A 248 5.57 2.92 -19.14
C SER A 248 5.29 2.15 -20.43
N SER A 249 5.72 0.88 -20.52
CA SER A 249 5.47 0.05 -21.71
C SER A 249 3.98 -0.19 -21.96
N VAL A 250 3.18 -0.37 -20.90
CA VAL A 250 1.72 -0.50 -21.03
C VAL A 250 1.12 0.78 -21.61
N TYR A 251 1.54 1.95 -21.13
CA TYR A 251 1.01 3.22 -21.62
C TYR A 251 1.52 3.57 -23.03
N ASP A 252 2.75 3.20 -23.38
CA ASP A 252 3.26 3.35 -24.75
C ASP A 252 2.37 2.57 -25.76
N VAL A 253 1.93 1.37 -25.40
CA VAL A 253 1.00 0.58 -26.23
C VAL A 253 -0.39 1.23 -26.30
N ILE A 254 -0.93 1.71 -25.17
CA ILE A 254 -2.23 2.38 -25.13
C ILE A 254 -2.25 3.63 -26.02
N GLU A 255 -1.19 4.41 -25.98
CA GLU A 255 -1.04 5.61 -26.83
C GLU A 255 -0.98 5.24 -28.32
N GLN A 256 -0.29 4.16 -28.68
CA GLN A 256 -0.24 3.68 -30.07
C GLN A 256 -1.59 3.18 -30.59
N VAL A 257 -2.41 2.56 -29.74
CA VAL A 257 -3.73 2.05 -30.15
C VAL A 257 -4.77 3.17 -30.27
N ASN A 258 -4.59 4.27 -29.53
CA ASN A 258 -5.52 5.40 -29.52
C ASN A 258 -5.21 6.47 -30.59
N ASN A 259 -4.07 6.37 -31.28
CA ASN A 259 -3.67 7.20 -32.40
C ASN A 259 -3.95 6.50 -33.74
#